data_5b99fbebce3c7a419081ed7bf81b5c35
#
_entry.id   5b99fbebce3c7a419081ed7bf81b5c35
#
_cell.length_a   1.000
_cell.length_b   1.000
_cell.length_c   1.000
_cell.angle_alpha   90.00
_cell.angle_beta   90.00
_cell.angle_gamma   90.00
#
_symmetry.space_group_name_H-M   'P 1'
#
loop_
_entity.id
_entity.type
_entity.pdbx_description
1 polymer ?
#
loop_
_entity_poly.entity_id
_entity_poly.type
_entity_poly.pdbx_seq_one_letter_code
_entity_poly.pdbx_strand_id
1 'polypeptide(L)'
;MNHGEKSLVEVVKNYLLDGKKHTLAIYGHGASGKSTFAKRLVESLGRERVNLLAADPYIIDGEYRDLLAVREFPEQKVTACLPVAHELKSLERDIRALQSGCDIVTIDQPWAPSQRLSAEKPILIVEGMSVAFLPKELFDLSICFYTDAATELERRLSRDVAVRNRQPEWIERTHQARREQYERYYRPYQDLADILVCQSGNTFKVKNLYFKK
;
A
#
# COMPACT_ATOMS: atom_id res chain seq x y z
N MET A 1 10.47 17.33 -0.98
CA MET A 1 10.95 15.96 -0.65
C MET A 1 12.00 16.08 0.45
N ASN A 2 11.84 15.30 1.52
CA ASN A 2 12.81 15.23 2.63
C ASN A 2 14.11 14.54 2.14
N HIS A 3 15.27 14.87 2.76
CA HIS A 3 16.56 14.27 2.40
C HIS A 3 16.58 12.75 2.51
N GLY A 4 16.00 12.18 3.58
CA GLY A 4 15.90 10.74 3.77
C GLY A 4 15.03 10.03 2.71
N GLU A 5 13.97 10.70 2.25
CA GLU A 5 13.12 10.18 1.17
C GLU A 5 13.85 10.17 -0.17
N LYS A 6 14.60 11.24 -0.49
CA LYS A 6 15.45 11.30 -1.71
C LYS A 6 16.47 10.17 -1.71
N SER A 7 17.13 9.97 -0.58
CA SER A 7 18.12 8.90 -0.42
C SER A 7 17.49 7.52 -0.63
N LEU A 8 16.29 7.26 -0.06
CA LEU A 8 15.62 5.98 -0.25
C LEU A 8 15.17 5.76 -1.70
N VAL A 9 14.65 6.80 -2.37
CA VAL A 9 14.28 6.73 -3.80
C VAL A 9 15.48 6.32 -4.63
N GLU A 10 16.66 6.95 -4.45
CA GLU A 10 17.87 6.61 -5.21
C GLU A 10 18.37 5.20 -4.91
N VAL A 11 18.36 4.77 -3.66
CA VAL A 11 18.78 3.41 -3.28
C VAL A 11 17.87 2.36 -3.91
N VAL A 12 16.55 2.52 -3.84
CA VAL A 12 15.57 1.59 -4.43
C VAL A 12 15.65 1.62 -5.96
N LYS A 13 15.81 2.80 -6.56
CA LYS A 13 16.00 2.95 -8.00
C LYS A 13 17.22 2.18 -8.50
N ASN A 14 18.36 2.33 -7.82
CA ASN A 14 19.59 1.60 -8.20
C ASN A 14 19.42 0.09 -8.10
N TYR A 15 18.67 -0.40 -7.10
CA TYR A 15 18.32 -1.82 -6.99
C TYR A 15 17.48 -2.30 -8.17
N LEU A 16 16.45 -1.53 -8.57
CA LEU A 16 15.49 -1.91 -9.61
C LEU A 16 16.04 -1.74 -11.05
N LEU A 17 17.16 -1.03 -11.24
CA LEU A 17 17.76 -0.77 -12.55
C LEU A 17 18.98 -1.69 -12.85
N ASP A 18 19.06 -2.87 -12.24
CA ASP A 18 20.13 -3.85 -12.47
C ASP A 18 20.01 -4.64 -13.80
N GLY A 19 19.01 -4.33 -14.61
CA GLY A 19 18.74 -4.97 -15.91
C GLY A 19 17.85 -6.22 -15.84
N LYS A 20 17.36 -6.60 -14.65
CA LYS A 20 16.44 -7.71 -14.45
C LYS A 20 14.99 -7.23 -14.32
N LYS A 21 14.05 -8.17 -14.39
CA LYS A 21 12.66 -7.91 -13.99
C LYS A 21 12.53 -7.93 -12.46
N HIS A 22 11.83 -6.94 -11.92
CA HIS A 22 11.60 -6.84 -10.48
C HIS A 22 10.13 -6.58 -10.13
N THR A 23 9.70 -7.16 -9.01
CA THR A 23 8.41 -6.88 -8.38
C THR A 23 8.63 -6.28 -7.00
N LEU A 24 8.23 -5.01 -6.83
CA LEU A 24 8.36 -4.26 -5.57
C LEU A 24 7.00 -4.17 -4.86
N ALA A 25 6.95 -4.55 -3.59
CA ALA A 25 5.83 -4.31 -2.69
C ALA A 25 5.98 -2.97 -1.97
N ILE A 26 4.97 -2.10 -2.00
CA ILE A 26 4.88 -0.89 -1.18
C ILE A 26 3.57 -0.94 -0.41
N TYR A 27 3.64 -1.15 0.91
CA TYR A 27 2.46 -1.28 1.73
C TYR A 27 2.52 -0.45 3.02
N GLY A 28 1.41 -0.42 3.76
CA GLY A 28 1.26 0.35 4.98
C GLY A 28 -0.18 0.84 5.14
N HIS A 29 -0.53 1.30 6.32
CA HIS A 29 -1.88 1.75 6.61
C HIS A 29 -2.26 3.05 5.85
N GLY A 30 -3.52 3.43 5.95
CA GLY A 30 -4.03 4.66 5.32
C GLY A 30 -3.26 5.90 5.79
N ALA A 31 -2.99 6.83 4.88
CA ALA A 31 -2.28 8.08 5.14
C ALA A 31 -0.81 7.95 5.61
N SER A 32 -0.19 6.76 5.51
CA SER A 32 1.22 6.54 5.88
C SER A 32 2.25 7.11 4.89
N GLY A 33 1.83 7.60 3.72
CA GLY A 33 2.72 8.21 2.71
C GLY A 33 3.17 7.27 1.57
N LYS A 34 2.80 5.98 1.60
CA LYS A 34 3.17 4.96 0.60
C LYS A 34 2.86 5.37 -0.85
N SER A 35 1.65 5.88 -1.12
CA SER A 35 1.24 6.26 -2.50
C SER A 35 2.01 7.46 -3.02
N THR A 36 2.37 8.41 -2.15
CA THR A 36 3.23 9.56 -2.51
C THR A 36 4.62 9.09 -2.88
N PHE A 37 5.19 8.18 -2.09
CA PHE A 37 6.51 7.58 -2.37
C PHE A 37 6.48 6.77 -3.67
N ALA A 38 5.47 5.91 -3.87
CA ALA A 38 5.33 5.10 -5.09
C ALA A 38 5.29 5.98 -6.35
N LYS A 39 4.50 7.06 -6.36
CA LYS A 39 4.44 8.00 -7.49
C LYS A 39 5.80 8.63 -7.78
N ARG A 40 6.53 9.10 -6.76
CA ARG A 40 7.87 9.69 -6.92
C ARG A 40 8.88 8.68 -7.45
N LEU A 41 8.80 7.42 -6.99
CA LEU A 41 9.66 6.35 -7.46
C LEU A 41 9.39 6.06 -8.96
N VAL A 42 8.12 5.97 -9.37
CA VAL A 42 7.72 5.81 -10.78
C VAL A 42 8.25 6.97 -11.64
N GLU A 43 8.13 8.21 -11.17
CA GLU A 43 8.66 9.39 -11.88
C GLU A 43 10.19 9.33 -12.03
N SER A 44 10.88 8.86 -10.99
CA SER A 44 12.33 8.71 -10.99
C SER A 44 12.84 7.58 -11.90
N LEU A 45 12.06 6.49 -12.04
CA LEU A 45 12.38 5.32 -12.87
C LEU A 45 12.03 5.49 -14.35
N GLY A 46 11.04 6.36 -14.65
CA GLY A 46 10.43 6.51 -15.97
C GLY A 46 9.20 5.60 -16.14
N ARG A 47 8.08 6.20 -16.51
CA ARG A 47 6.77 5.51 -16.64
C ARG A 47 6.75 4.41 -17.70
N GLU A 48 7.61 4.52 -18.69
CA GLU A 48 7.77 3.52 -19.77
C GLU A 48 8.33 2.20 -19.26
N ARG A 49 9.06 2.21 -18.13
CA ARG A 49 9.69 1.03 -17.52
C ARG A 49 8.87 0.38 -16.42
N VAL A 50 7.85 1.08 -15.90
CA VAL A 50 7.17 0.71 -14.66
C VAL A 50 5.69 0.46 -14.89
N ASN A 51 5.19 -0.68 -14.39
CA ASN A 51 3.79 -0.86 -14.07
C ASN A 51 3.57 -0.47 -12.60
N LEU A 52 2.60 0.40 -12.34
CA LEU A 52 2.11 0.67 -11.00
C LEU A 52 0.73 0.03 -10.85
N LEU A 53 0.67 -1.09 -10.13
CA LEU A 53 -0.56 -1.79 -9.78
C LEU A 53 -1.05 -1.27 -8.42
N ALA A 54 -2.08 -0.44 -8.44
CA ALA A 54 -2.75 0.01 -7.22
C ALA A 54 -3.62 -1.11 -6.64
N ALA A 55 -3.44 -1.44 -5.37
CA ALA A 55 -4.20 -2.49 -4.69
C ALA A 55 -5.47 -2.01 -3.98
N ASP A 56 -5.74 -0.71 -3.94
CA ASP A 56 -6.96 -0.16 -3.34
C ASP A 56 -8.25 -0.67 -4.04
N PRO A 57 -8.32 -0.89 -5.38
CA PRO A 57 -9.48 -1.50 -6.05
C PRO A 57 -9.80 -2.94 -5.61
N TYR A 58 -8.87 -3.63 -4.97
CA TYR A 58 -9.05 -4.98 -4.42
C TYR A 58 -9.57 -4.98 -2.97
N ILE A 59 -9.86 -3.81 -2.40
CA ILE A 59 -10.50 -3.71 -1.08
C ILE A 59 -12.02 -3.80 -1.27
N ILE A 60 -12.65 -4.74 -0.58
CA ILE A 60 -14.10 -4.91 -0.56
C ILE A 60 -14.75 -3.61 -0.08
N ASP A 61 -15.81 -3.17 -0.73
CA ASP A 61 -16.48 -1.92 -0.43
C ASP A 61 -16.95 -1.81 1.01
N GLY A 62 -16.99 -0.58 1.50
CA GLY A 62 -17.29 -0.27 2.88
C GLY A 62 -18.63 -0.81 3.37
N GLU A 63 -19.66 -0.74 2.52
CA GLU A 63 -21.00 -1.24 2.85
C GLU A 63 -21.04 -2.76 3.06
N TYR A 64 -20.31 -3.53 2.24
CA TYR A 64 -20.23 -5.00 2.42
C TYR A 64 -19.40 -5.37 3.65
N ARG A 65 -18.41 -4.57 4.01
CA ARG A 65 -17.63 -4.77 5.24
C ARG A 65 -18.42 -4.47 6.51
N ASP A 66 -19.53 -3.72 6.42
CA ASP A 66 -20.46 -3.51 7.53
C ASP A 66 -21.25 -4.79 7.87
N LEU A 67 -21.33 -5.75 6.93
CA LEU A 67 -21.96 -7.04 7.16
C LEU A 67 -21.03 -8.05 7.85
N LEU A 68 -19.76 -7.72 8.00
CA LEU A 68 -18.75 -8.58 8.62
C LEU A 68 -18.58 -8.23 10.10
N ALA A 69 -18.44 -9.25 10.94
CA ALA A 69 -18.11 -9.09 12.34
C ALA A 69 -16.76 -9.76 12.66
N VAL A 70 -16.02 -9.15 13.57
CA VAL A 70 -14.79 -9.71 14.11
C VAL A 70 -15.04 -10.09 15.57
N ARG A 71 -14.78 -11.33 15.93
CA ARG A 71 -15.07 -11.85 17.28
C ARG A 71 -14.47 -10.99 18.40
N GLU A 72 -13.28 -10.46 18.18
CA GLU A 72 -12.56 -9.62 19.17
C GLU A 72 -13.10 -8.18 19.23
N PHE A 73 -13.83 -7.72 18.19
CA PHE A 73 -14.39 -6.37 18.06
C PHE A 73 -15.81 -6.44 17.46
N PRO A 74 -16.78 -7.09 18.16
CA PRO A 74 -18.09 -7.40 17.59
C PRO A 74 -18.92 -6.17 17.19
N GLU A 75 -18.69 -5.05 17.88
CA GLU A 75 -19.40 -3.77 17.63
C GLU A 75 -18.67 -2.86 16.62
N GLN A 76 -17.52 -3.30 16.11
CA GLN A 76 -16.75 -2.49 15.19
C GLN A 76 -16.90 -2.99 13.75
N LYS A 77 -17.06 -2.03 12.83
CA LYS A 77 -16.95 -2.29 11.41
C LYS A 77 -15.58 -2.89 11.05
N VAL A 78 -15.57 -3.91 10.20
CA VAL A 78 -14.34 -4.46 9.64
C VAL A 78 -13.63 -3.40 8.77
N THR A 79 -12.39 -3.10 9.10
CA THR A 79 -11.56 -2.15 8.36
C THR A 79 -10.63 -2.88 7.38
N ALA A 80 -9.99 -2.11 6.49
CA ALA A 80 -8.96 -2.65 5.60
C ALA A 80 -7.66 -3.12 6.32
N CYS A 81 -7.66 -3.16 7.66
CA CYS A 81 -6.58 -3.74 8.44
C CYS A 81 -6.66 -5.27 8.55
N LEU A 82 -7.76 -5.89 8.09
CA LEU A 82 -7.95 -7.33 8.12
C LEU A 82 -7.89 -7.95 6.72
N PRO A 83 -7.28 -9.14 6.57
CA PRO A 83 -7.22 -9.83 5.27
C PRO A 83 -8.59 -10.09 4.63
N VAL A 84 -9.62 -10.38 5.46
CA VAL A 84 -10.99 -10.65 4.99
C VAL A 84 -11.63 -9.46 4.27
N ALA A 85 -11.08 -8.26 4.42
CA ALA A 85 -11.55 -7.06 3.73
C ALA A 85 -11.01 -6.90 2.30
N HIS A 86 -10.34 -7.92 1.75
CA HIS A 86 -9.61 -7.80 0.49
C HIS A 86 -9.82 -9.00 -0.44
N GLU A 87 -9.88 -8.72 -1.74
CA GLU A 87 -9.86 -9.69 -2.84
C GLU A 87 -8.42 -10.17 -3.12
N LEU A 88 -7.80 -10.84 -2.14
CA LEU A 88 -6.37 -11.20 -2.19
C LEU A 88 -6.03 -12.15 -3.33
N LYS A 89 -6.91 -13.11 -3.66
CA LYS A 89 -6.67 -14.06 -4.74
C LYS A 89 -6.73 -13.40 -6.12
N SER A 90 -7.57 -12.40 -6.29
CA SER A 90 -7.63 -11.60 -7.52
C SER A 90 -6.35 -10.78 -7.71
N LEU A 91 -5.87 -10.12 -6.63
CA LEU A 91 -4.62 -9.37 -6.67
C LEU A 91 -3.40 -10.28 -6.93
N GLU A 92 -3.33 -11.43 -6.27
CA GLU A 92 -2.27 -12.43 -6.49
C GLU A 92 -2.27 -12.94 -7.94
N ARG A 93 -3.45 -13.27 -8.50
CA ARG A 93 -3.59 -13.67 -9.91
C ARG A 93 -3.01 -12.63 -10.86
N ASP A 94 -3.33 -11.36 -10.65
CA ASP A 94 -2.92 -10.28 -11.55
C ASP A 94 -1.40 -10.04 -11.48
N ILE A 95 -0.81 -10.13 -10.29
CA ILE A 95 0.65 -10.06 -10.12
C ILE A 95 1.32 -11.22 -10.86
N ARG A 96 0.86 -12.46 -10.64
CA ARG A 96 1.44 -13.65 -11.29
C ARG A 96 1.28 -13.62 -12.80
N ALA A 97 0.16 -13.10 -13.32
CA ALA A 97 -0.04 -12.93 -14.75
C ALA A 97 1.03 -12.02 -15.37
N LEU A 98 1.28 -10.85 -14.79
CA LEU A 98 2.33 -9.94 -15.24
C LEU A 98 3.73 -10.57 -15.14
N GLN A 99 4.02 -11.29 -14.05
CA GLN A 99 5.30 -11.98 -13.87
C GLN A 99 5.52 -13.10 -14.88
N SER A 100 4.45 -13.76 -15.31
CA SER A 100 4.51 -14.84 -16.32
C SER A 100 4.48 -14.35 -17.77
N GLY A 101 4.46 -13.03 -18.00
CA GLY A 101 4.47 -12.46 -19.35
C GLY A 101 3.09 -12.21 -19.95
N CYS A 102 2.02 -12.23 -19.14
CA CYS A 102 0.66 -11.93 -19.57
C CYS A 102 0.24 -10.51 -19.16
N ASP A 103 -0.19 -9.72 -20.13
CA ASP A 103 -0.80 -8.41 -19.86
C ASP A 103 -2.11 -8.57 -19.08
N ILE A 104 -2.44 -7.57 -18.27
CA ILE A 104 -3.70 -7.53 -17.53
C ILE A 104 -4.48 -6.25 -17.80
N VAL A 105 -5.78 -6.30 -17.49
CA VAL A 105 -6.62 -5.13 -17.27
C VAL A 105 -6.98 -5.12 -15.79
N THR A 106 -6.70 -4.01 -15.10
CA THR A 106 -6.99 -3.88 -13.66
C THR A 106 -8.48 -3.82 -13.38
N ILE A 107 -8.89 -4.10 -12.14
CA ILE A 107 -10.28 -3.99 -11.69
C ILE A 107 -10.76 -2.55 -11.90
N ASP A 108 -11.95 -2.43 -12.51
CA ASP A 108 -12.64 -1.15 -12.67
C ASP A 108 -13.41 -0.79 -11.39
N GLN A 109 -13.25 0.44 -10.94
CA GLN A 109 -13.99 1.02 -9.82
C GLN A 109 -14.45 2.44 -10.17
N PRO A 110 -15.58 2.94 -9.68
CA PRO A 110 -16.06 4.28 -10.00
C PRO A 110 -15.05 5.40 -9.70
N TRP A 111 -14.11 5.15 -8.79
CA TRP A 111 -13.06 6.08 -8.34
C TRP A 111 -11.66 5.70 -8.84
N ALA A 112 -11.51 4.57 -9.52
CA ALA A 112 -10.26 4.08 -10.09
C ALA A 112 -10.54 3.32 -11.39
N PRO A 113 -10.63 4.01 -12.53
CA PRO A 113 -10.88 3.39 -13.83
C PRO A 113 -9.86 2.31 -14.15
N SER A 114 -10.31 1.25 -14.82
CA SER A 114 -9.44 0.17 -15.28
C SER A 114 -8.36 0.67 -16.23
N GLN A 115 -7.20 0.04 -16.17
CA GLN A 115 -6.07 0.32 -17.07
C GLN A 115 -5.39 -0.97 -17.50
N ARG A 116 -4.82 -0.97 -18.71
CA ARG A 116 -3.97 -2.05 -19.18
C ARG A 116 -2.57 -1.90 -18.60
N LEU A 117 -2.02 -2.98 -18.03
CA LEU A 117 -0.62 -3.10 -17.64
C LEU A 117 0.06 -4.13 -18.53
N SER A 118 1.25 -3.79 -19.04
CA SER A 118 1.99 -4.64 -19.97
C SER A 118 3.07 -5.44 -19.25
N ALA A 119 3.08 -6.75 -19.47
CA ALA A 119 4.09 -7.65 -18.94
C ALA A 119 5.50 -7.45 -19.55
N GLU A 120 5.62 -6.62 -20.59
CA GLU A 120 6.91 -6.26 -21.19
C GLU A 120 7.73 -5.31 -20.31
N LYS A 121 7.05 -4.51 -19.45
CA LYS A 121 7.75 -3.58 -18.58
C LYS A 121 8.55 -4.32 -17.51
N PRO A 122 9.84 -3.98 -17.31
CA PRO A 122 10.73 -4.72 -16.42
C PRO A 122 10.40 -4.55 -14.93
N ILE A 123 9.70 -3.49 -14.54
CA ILE A 123 9.45 -3.19 -13.13
C ILE A 123 7.94 -3.19 -12.86
N LEU A 124 7.53 -4.00 -11.89
CA LEU A 124 6.18 -4.01 -11.33
C LEU A 124 6.23 -3.45 -9.90
N ILE A 125 5.56 -2.34 -9.66
CA ILE A 125 5.33 -1.80 -8.31
C ILE A 125 3.89 -2.11 -7.93
N VAL A 126 3.69 -2.85 -6.84
CA VAL A 126 2.36 -3.13 -6.28
C VAL A 126 2.20 -2.31 -5.00
N GLU A 127 1.23 -1.40 -4.99
CA GLU A 127 1.04 -0.44 -3.90
C GLU A 127 -0.35 -0.53 -3.28
N GLY A 128 -0.42 -0.65 -1.96
CA GLY A 128 -1.67 -0.59 -1.18
C GLY A 128 -1.66 -1.42 0.08
N MET A 129 -2.76 -1.35 0.85
CA MET A 129 -2.87 -2.10 2.11
C MET A 129 -2.92 -3.61 1.88
N SER A 130 -3.62 -4.07 0.83
CA SER A 130 -3.79 -5.48 0.49
C SER A 130 -2.46 -6.23 0.31
N VAL A 131 -1.42 -5.51 -0.11
CA VAL A 131 -0.10 -6.05 -0.42
C VAL A 131 0.57 -6.70 0.80
N ALA A 132 0.31 -6.19 2.01
CA ALA A 132 0.84 -6.75 3.26
C ALA A 132 0.41 -8.21 3.50
N PHE A 133 -0.76 -8.61 2.96
CA PHE A 133 -1.37 -9.92 3.19
C PHE A 133 -1.01 -10.96 2.12
N LEU A 134 -0.25 -10.56 1.10
CA LEU A 134 0.18 -11.45 0.03
C LEU A 134 1.42 -12.26 0.41
N PRO A 135 1.63 -13.43 -0.22
CA PRO A 135 2.85 -14.20 -0.06
C PRO A 135 4.11 -13.38 -0.39
N LYS A 136 5.10 -13.41 0.53
CA LYS A 136 6.33 -12.61 0.40
C LYS A 136 7.17 -13.00 -0.82
N GLU A 137 7.06 -14.23 -1.27
CA GLU A 137 7.76 -14.77 -2.45
C GLU A 137 7.32 -14.15 -3.79
N LEU A 138 6.22 -13.41 -3.81
CA LEU A 138 5.80 -12.63 -4.98
C LEU A 138 6.69 -11.40 -5.22
N PHE A 139 7.49 -11.01 -4.25
CA PHE A 139 8.19 -9.74 -4.25
C PHE A 139 9.71 -9.93 -4.06
N ASP A 140 10.49 -9.22 -4.87
CA ASP A 140 11.94 -9.16 -4.74
C ASP A 140 12.35 -8.22 -3.60
N LEU A 141 11.57 -7.16 -3.39
CA LEU A 141 11.78 -6.17 -2.35
C LEU A 141 10.44 -5.69 -1.78
N SER A 142 10.39 -5.43 -0.49
CA SER A 142 9.21 -4.94 0.20
C SER A 142 9.50 -3.73 1.07
N ILE A 143 8.67 -2.69 0.95
CA ILE A 143 8.77 -1.45 1.73
C ILE A 143 7.47 -1.23 2.50
N CYS A 144 7.56 -1.18 3.81
CA CYS A 144 6.42 -0.88 4.67
C CYS A 144 6.50 0.56 5.19
N PHE A 145 5.42 1.31 5.00
CA PHE A 145 5.23 2.66 5.53
C PHE A 145 4.29 2.67 6.72
N TYR A 146 4.68 3.35 7.78
CA TYR A 146 3.79 3.59 8.91
C TYR A 146 3.96 5.01 9.47
N THR A 147 2.96 5.45 10.23
CA THR A 147 2.95 6.71 10.96
C THR A 147 2.24 6.51 12.31
N ASP A 148 2.47 7.44 13.25
CA ASP A 148 1.74 7.47 14.51
C ASP A 148 0.25 7.83 14.31
N ALA A 149 -0.54 7.61 15.36
CA ALA A 149 -1.98 7.82 15.33
C ALA A 149 -2.37 9.28 15.09
N ALA A 150 -1.65 10.22 15.68
CA ALA A 150 -1.92 11.65 15.55
C ALA A 150 -1.69 12.12 14.11
N THR A 151 -0.56 11.75 13.52
CA THR A 151 -0.24 12.06 12.12
C THR A 151 -1.21 11.39 11.14
N GLU A 152 -1.63 10.15 11.42
CA GLU A 152 -2.64 9.47 10.60
C GLU A 152 -3.96 10.24 10.62
N LEU A 153 -4.44 10.63 11.80
CA LEU A 153 -5.70 11.37 11.95
C LEU A 153 -5.64 12.71 11.21
N GLU A 154 -4.61 13.50 11.44
CA GLU A 154 -4.41 14.80 10.78
C GLU A 154 -4.44 14.67 9.24
N ARG A 155 -3.69 13.72 8.69
CA ARG A 155 -3.62 13.51 7.24
C ARG A 155 -4.92 12.96 6.67
N ARG A 156 -5.64 12.14 7.43
CA ARG A 156 -6.96 11.66 7.03
C ARG A 156 -8.00 12.76 7.04
N LEU A 157 -8.02 13.61 8.06
CA LEU A 157 -8.90 14.79 8.11
C LEU A 157 -8.65 15.67 6.88
N SER A 158 -7.40 16.02 6.61
CA SER A 158 -7.06 16.84 5.44
C SER A 158 -7.47 16.19 4.12
N ARG A 159 -7.12 14.92 3.89
CA ARG A 159 -7.36 14.23 2.62
C ARG A 159 -8.82 13.80 2.43
N ASP A 160 -9.41 13.13 3.44
CA ASP A 160 -10.70 12.46 3.27
C ASP A 160 -11.86 13.47 3.27
N VAL A 161 -11.68 14.64 3.92
CA VAL A 161 -12.63 15.77 3.79
C VAL A 161 -12.51 16.39 2.40
N ALA A 162 -11.32 16.76 1.96
CA ALA A 162 -11.12 17.47 0.70
C ALA A 162 -11.37 16.61 -0.56
N VAL A 163 -11.00 15.31 -0.53
CA VAL A 163 -11.01 14.44 -1.73
C VAL A 163 -12.17 13.44 -1.71
N ARG A 164 -12.58 12.96 -0.53
CA ARG A 164 -13.59 11.90 -0.38
C ARG A 164 -14.91 12.41 0.17
N ASN A 165 -15.03 13.71 0.42
CA ASN A 165 -16.22 14.38 0.97
C ASN A 165 -16.75 13.70 2.26
N ARG A 166 -15.83 13.24 3.13
CA ARG A 166 -16.16 12.62 4.41
C ARG A 166 -16.34 13.69 5.49
N GLN A 167 -17.31 13.49 6.39
CA GLN A 167 -17.52 14.39 7.52
C GLN A 167 -16.37 14.23 8.54
N PRO A 168 -15.78 15.33 9.05
CA PRO A 168 -14.68 15.28 10.04
C PRO A 168 -15.03 14.44 11.27
N GLU A 169 -16.23 14.64 11.81
CA GLU A 169 -16.73 13.95 13.02
C GLU A 169 -16.79 12.42 12.81
N TRP A 170 -17.12 12.00 11.59
CA TRP A 170 -17.10 10.56 11.26
C TRP A 170 -15.68 10.01 11.24
N ILE A 171 -14.71 10.77 10.70
CA ILE A 171 -13.30 10.38 10.66
C ILE A 171 -12.75 10.24 12.09
N GLU A 172 -13.00 11.23 12.95
CA GLU A 172 -12.57 11.23 14.35
C GLU A 172 -13.18 10.06 15.14
N ARG A 173 -14.49 9.88 15.04
CA ARG A 173 -15.21 8.80 15.73
C ARG A 173 -14.72 7.41 15.34
N THR A 174 -14.38 7.20 14.07
CA THR A 174 -13.94 5.89 13.56
C THR A 174 -12.43 5.68 13.68
N HIS A 175 -11.67 6.70 14.07
CA HIS A 175 -10.22 6.61 14.10
C HIS A 175 -9.72 5.61 15.15
N GLN A 176 -10.27 5.64 16.36
CA GLN A 176 -9.86 4.75 17.45
C GLN A 176 -10.04 3.28 17.06
N ALA A 177 -11.22 2.89 16.58
CA ALA A 177 -11.48 1.53 16.14
C ALA A 177 -10.54 1.06 15.01
N ARG A 178 -10.20 1.97 14.09
CA ARG A 178 -9.21 1.67 13.03
C ARG A 178 -7.82 1.43 13.61
N ARG A 179 -7.40 2.21 14.60
CA ARG A 179 -6.09 2.04 15.26
C ARG A 179 -6.03 0.74 16.04
N GLU A 180 -7.07 0.37 16.75
CA GLU A 180 -7.15 -0.91 17.46
C GLU A 180 -7.00 -2.10 16.51
N GLN A 181 -7.76 -2.11 15.39
CA GLN A 181 -7.63 -3.14 14.37
C GLN A 181 -6.26 -3.10 13.67
N TYR A 182 -5.69 -1.91 13.45
CA TYR A 182 -4.34 -1.78 12.91
C TYR A 182 -3.29 -2.42 13.82
N GLU A 183 -3.28 -2.09 15.11
CA GLU A 183 -2.31 -2.63 16.08
C GLU A 183 -2.43 -4.15 16.19
N ARG A 184 -3.66 -4.67 16.14
CA ARG A 184 -3.94 -6.10 16.31
C ARG A 184 -3.65 -6.93 15.06
N TYR A 185 -4.06 -6.45 13.89
CA TYR A 185 -4.12 -7.27 12.68
C TYR A 185 -3.15 -6.85 11.58
N TYR A 186 -2.76 -5.58 11.51
CA TYR A 186 -1.93 -5.07 10.42
C TYR A 186 -0.48 -4.82 10.83
N ARG A 187 -0.26 -4.26 12.01
CA ARG A 187 1.09 -3.94 12.50
C ARG A 187 2.09 -5.09 12.46
N PRO A 188 1.72 -6.36 12.73
CA PRO A 188 2.66 -7.47 12.66
C PRO A 188 3.35 -7.62 11.29
N TYR A 189 2.72 -7.16 10.21
CA TYR A 189 3.30 -7.20 8.87
C TYR A 189 4.43 -6.18 8.65
N GLN A 190 4.61 -5.22 9.56
CA GLN A 190 5.76 -4.28 9.51
C GLN A 190 7.09 -5.02 9.68
N ASP A 191 7.12 -6.03 10.54
CA ASP A 191 8.33 -6.78 10.85
C ASP A 191 8.74 -7.74 9.71
N LEU A 192 7.86 -7.94 8.74
CA LEU A 192 8.12 -8.75 7.55
C LEU A 192 8.72 -7.95 6.39
N ALA A 193 8.74 -6.62 6.47
CA ALA A 193 9.28 -5.75 5.43
C ALA A 193 10.80 -5.79 5.38
N ASP A 194 11.36 -5.75 4.16
CA ASP A 194 12.80 -5.58 3.96
C ASP A 194 13.22 -4.14 4.31
N ILE A 195 12.36 -3.17 4.05
CA ILE A 195 12.57 -1.75 4.40
C ILE A 195 11.37 -1.26 5.19
N LEU A 196 11.64 -0.73 6.40
CA LEU A 196 10.61 -0.14 7.24
C LEU A 196 10.82 1.38 7.34
N VAL A 197 9.79 2.14 6.95
CA VAL A 197 9.80 3.60 6.91
C VAL A 197 8.79 4.19 7.89
N CYS A 198 9.27 4.99 8.84
CA CYS A 198 8.44 5.83 9.69
C CYS A 198 8.30 7.22 9.08
N GLN A 199 7.07 7.66 8.85
CA GLN A 199 6.76 8.98 8.30
C GLN A 199 5.76 9.73 9.20
N SER A 200 6.13 9.96 10.46
CA SER A 200 5.32 10.68 11.44
C SER A 200 5.66 12.17 11.48
N GLY A 201 4.65 13.02 11.54
CA GLY A 201 4.81 14.47 11.47
C GLY A 201 5.59 14.87 10.21
N ASN A 202 6.66 15.65 10.40
CA ASN A 202 7.56 16.10 9.33
C ASN A 202 8.79 15.19 9.15
N THR A 203 8.84 14.04 9.84
CA THR A 203 10.00 13.14 9.79
C THR A 203 9.85 12.07 8.73
N PHE A 204 10.97 11.66 8.14
CA PHE A 204 11.07 10.49 7.27
C PHE A 204 12.30 9.69 7.75
N LYS A 205 12.06 8.54 8.37
CA LYS A 205 13.12 7.72 8.95
C LYS A 205 13.04 6.30 8.41
N VAL A 206 14.10 5.85 7.77
CA VAL A 206 14.30 4.43 7.43
C VAL A 206 14.83 3.73 8.67
N LYS A 207 14.12 2.71 9.16
CA LYS A 207 14.49 1.96 10.37
C LYS A 207 15.25 0.68 10.06
N ASN A 208 14.81 -0.05 9.03
CA ASN A 208 15.45 -1.28 8.56
C ASN A 208 15.75 -1.13 7.07
N LEU A 209 16.88 -1.64 6.64
CA LEU A 209 17.27 -1.62 5.23
C LEU A 209 17.98 -2.95 4.94
N TYR A 210 17.22 -3.93 4.49
CA TYR A 210 17.74 -5.23 4.09
C TYR A 210 17.48 -5.46 2.60
N PHE A 211 18.53 -5.57 1.81
CA PHE A 211 18.43 -6.06 0.44
C PHE A 211 18.77 -7.54 0.43
N LYS A 212 17.90 -8.37 -0.14
CA LYS A 212 18.26 -9.76 -0.43
C LYS A 212 19.42 -9.74 -1.43
N LYS A 213 20.50 -10.44 -1.09
CA LYS A 213 21.66 -10.62 -1.98
C LYS A 213 21.31 -11.55 -3.11
#